data_6cf7e259b0df6de9a3ffa27d732c29b5
#
_entry.id   6cf7e259b0df6de9a3ffa27d732c29b5
#
_cell.length_a   1.000
_cell.length_b   1.000
_cell.length_c   1.000
_cell.angle_alpha   90.00
_cell.angle_beta   90.00
_cell.angle_gamma   90.00
#
_symmetry.space_group_name_H-M   'P 1'
#
loop_
_entity.id
_entity.type
_entity.pdbx_description
1 polymer ?
#
loop_
_entity_poly.entity_id
_entity_poly.type
_entity_poly.pdbx_seq_one_letter_code
_entity_poly.pdbx_strand_id
1 'polypeptide(L)'
;MWIIPFAAIAFGVIALDQVSKLLILEFLYNDQLVLIEGVLNFTYVENRGMAFGLLSDHRWVFMLFSVIGIALVGVYLWFFVKGTLGRVSLALVIGGGIGNMIDRIAYGFVVDFIDFCAFDFWKWVFNIADSAVCVGAGLFILYMILDTVREYKKP
;
A
#
# COMPACT_ATOMS: atom_id res chain seq x y z
N MET A 1 0.93 15.73 20.54
CA MET A 1 -0.06 16.08 19.47
C MET A 1 0.48 16.01 18.03
N TRP A 2 1.78 15.76 17.80
CA TRP A 2 2.36 15.67 16.44
C TRP A 2 1.89 14.45 15.62
N ILE A 3 1.40 13.39 16.26
CA ILE A 3 1.01 12.15 15.60
C ILE A 3 -0.36 12.22 14.89
N ILE A 4 -1.25 13.12 15.35
CA ILE A 4 -2.65 13.20 14.87
C ILE A 4 -2.74 13.39 13.35
N PRO A 5 -2.03 14.35 12.71
CA PRO A 5 -2.14 14.52 11.26
C PRO A 5 -1.63 13.30 10.48
N PHE A 6 -0.64 12.56 10.97
CA PHE A 6 -0.12 11.38 10.30
C PHE A 6 -1.02 10.15 10.50
N ALA A 7 -1.65 10.03 11.66
CA ALA A 7 -2.72 9.05 11.89
C ALA A 7 -3.93 9.32 10.98
N ALA A 8 -4.28 10.59 10.76
CA ALA A 8 -5.35 10.96 9.83
C ALA A 8 -5.00 10.60 8.37
N ILE A 9 -3.74 10.74 7.95
CA ILE A 9 -3.27 10.29 6.62
C ILE A 9 -3.41 8.77 6.49
N ALA A 10 -2.90 8.00 7.46
CA ALA A 10 -3.02 6.54 7.44
C ALA A 10 -4.48 6.09 7.41
N PHE A 11 -5.33 6.70 8.23
CA PHE A 11 -6.77 6.43 8.21
C PHE A 11 -7.43 6.79 6.87
N GLY A 12 -7.07 7.93 6.27
CA GLY A 12 -7.54 8.33 4.95
C GLY A 12 -7.18 7.32 3.86
N VAL A 13 -5.94 6.79 3.88
CA VAL A 13 -5.51 5.71 2.96
C VAL A 13 -6.36 4.46 3.17
N ILE A 14 -6.54 4.01 4.41
CA ILE A 14 -7.35 2.83 4.73
C ILE A 14 -8.78 3.03 4.24
N ALA A 15 -9.39 4.19 4.51
CA ALA A 15 -10.76 4.47 4.11
C ALA A 15 -10.92 4.48 2.58
N LEU A 16 -10.01 5.15 1.86
CA LEU A 16 -10.02 5.18 0.39
C LEU A 16 -9.82 3.79 -0.21
N ASP A 17 -8.88 3.02 0.33
CA ASP A 17 -8.62 1.64 -0.12
C ASP A 17 -9.85 0.76 0.08
N GLN A 18 -10.40 0.72 1.28
CA GLN A 18 -11.55 -0.15 1.59
C GLN A 18 -12.81 0.27 0.84
N VAL A 19 -13.10 1.58 0.73
CA VAL A 19 -14.25 2.05 -0.05
C VAL A 19 -14.09 1.70 -1.53
N SER A 20 -12.91 1.92 -2.12
CA SER A 20 -12.68 1.54 -3.53
C SER A 20 -12.86 0.05 -3.75
N LYS A 21 -12.32 -0.81 -2.88
CA LYS A 21 -12.48 -2.27 -2.96
C LYS A 21 -13.92 -2.73 -2.85
N LEU A 22 -14.70 -2.12 -1.94
CA LEU A 22 -16.15 -2.40 -1.85
C LEU A 22 -16.90 -2.03 -3.13
N LEU A 23 -16.57 -0.88 -3.74
CA LEU A 23 -17.17 -0.48 -5.02
C LEU A 23 -16.79 -1.44 -6.15
N ILE A 24 -15.56 -1.92 -6.19
CA ILE A 24 -15.13 -2.94 -7.17
C ILE A 24 -15.88 -4.25 -6.98
N LEU A 25 -16.03 -4.73 -5.74
CA LEU A 25 -16.79 -5.94 -5.43
C LEU A 25 -18.26 -5.81 -5.81
N GLU A 26 -18.86 -4.64 -5.61
CA GLU A 26 -20.27 -4.41 -5.91
C GLU A 26 -20.53 -4.26 -7.42
N PHE A 27 -19.70 -3.51 -8.13
CA PHE A 27 -20.00 -3.10 -9.49
C PHE A 27 -19.16 -3.80 -10.58
N LEU A 28 -18.01 -4.39 -10.25
CA LEU A 28 -17.08 -4.95 -11.23
C LEU A 28 -16.69 -6.41 -10.94
N TYR A 29 -17.44 -7.13 -10.11
CA TYR A 29 -17.11 -8.52 -9.74
C TYR A 29 -16.98 -9.46 -10.95
N ASN A 30 -17.85 -9.30 -11.97
CA ASN A 30 -17.86 -10.07 -13.21
C ASN A 30 -17.68 -9.19 -14.46
N ASP A 31 -17.20 -7.96 -14.28
CA ASP A 31 -17.10 -6.97 -15.34
C ASP A 31 -15.76 -6.23 -15.29
N GLN A 32 -15.51 -5.42 -16.29
CA GLN A 32 -14.32 -4.59 -16.42
C GLN A 32 -14.70 -3.19 -16.88
N LEU A 33 -14.12 -2.18 -16.26
CA LEU A 33 -14.25 -0.79 -16.66
C LEU A 33 -12.97 -0.32 -17.34
N VAL A 34 -13.02 -0.10 -18.65
CA VAL A 34 -11.91 0.49 -19.40
C VAL A 34 -11.88 2.00 -19.13
N LEU A 35 -10.82 2.48 -18.49
CA LEU A 35 -10.58 3.89 -18.22
C LEU A 35 -9.79 4.56 -19.34
N ILE A 36 -8.74 3.90 -19.80
CA ILE A 36 -7.90 4.34 -20.92
C ILE A 36 -7.60 3.11 -21.77
N GLU A 37 -8.11 3.10 -23.00
CA GLU A 37 -7.98 1.97 -23.91
C GLU A 37 -6.51 1.57 -24.11
N GLY A 38 -6.22 0.28 -23.90
CA GLY A 38 -4.88 -0.28 -24.02
C GLY A 38 -3.87 0.16 -22.94
N VAL A 39 -4.30 0.92 -21.89
CA VAL A 39 -3.39 1.44 -20.86
C VAL A 39 -3.85 1.11 -19.45
N LEU A 40 -5.11 1.39 -19.11
CA LEU A 40 -5.60 1.32 -17.74
C LEU A 40 -7.04 0.85 -17.67
N ASN A 41 -7.25 -0.22 -16.93
CA ASN A 41 -8.57 -0.76 -16.64
C ASN A 41 -8.79 -0.87 -15.13
N PHE A 42 -10.06 -0.89 -14.72
CA PHE A 42 -10.44 -1.45 -13.44
C PHE A 42 -11.05 -2.82 -13.66
N THR A 43 -10.49 -3.83 -12.99
CA THR A 43 -10.94 -5.23 -13.05
C THR A 43 -10.84 -5.86 -11.67
N TYR A 44 -11.72 -6.80 -11.35
CA TYR A 44 -11.64 -7.50 -10.08
C TYR A 44 -10.66 -8.68 -10.15
N VAL A 45 -9.68 -8.69 -9.23
CA VAL A 45 -8.72 -9.80 -9.08
C VAL A 45 -8.58 -10.19 -7.63
N GLU A 46 -8.70 -11.48 -7.32
CA GLU A 46 -8.38 -12.03 -6.00
C GLU A 46 -6.87 -12.32 -5.90
N ASN A 47 -6.15 -11.52 -5.15
CA ASN A 47 -4.74 -11.75 -4.87
C ASN A 47 -4.58 -12.63 -3.62
N ARG A 48 -4.40 -13.92 -3.82
CA ARG A 48 -4.27 -14.92 -2.75
C ARG A 48 -2.83 -15.13 -2.27
N GLY A 49 -1.87 -14.42 -2.83
CA GLY A 49 -0.46 -14.61 -2.46
C GLY A 49 0.47 -13.65 -3.16
N MET A 50 1.76 -13.99 -3.21
CA MET A 50 2.76 -13.22 -3.95
C MET A 50 2.70 -13.52 -5.44
N ALA A 51 3.36 -12.63 -6.21
CA ALA A 51 3.70 -12.88 -7.60
C ALA A 51 4.25 -14.32 -7.76
N PHE A 52 3.77 -15.04 -8.79
CA PHE A 52 4.13 -16.43 -9.11
C PHE A 52 3.42 -17.54 -8.30
N GLY A 53 2.35 -17.26 -7.54
CA GLY A 53 1.58 -18.29 -6.83
C GLY A 53 2.32 -18.98 -5.68
N LEU A 54 3.51 -18.50 -5.31
CA LEU A 54 4.25 -18.99 -4.15
C LEU A 54 3.47 -18.67 -2.87
N LEU A 55 3.23 -19.70 -2.04
CA LEU A 55 2.53 -19.58 -0.76
C LEU A 55 1.04 -19.18 -0.88
N SER A 56 0.34 -19.44 -2.00
CA SER A 56 -1.05 -19.05 -2.23
C SER A 56 -2.02 -19.49 -1.11
N ASP A 57 -1.73 -20.58 -0.38
CA ASP A 57 -2.58 -21.08 0.71
C ASP A 57 -2.08 -20.67 2.12
N HIS A 58 -1.02 -19.87 2.21
CA HIS A 58 -0.38 -19.52 3.48
C HIS A 58 -0.67 -18.07 3.91
N ARG A 59 -1.96 -17.66 3.86
CA ARG A 59 -2.40 -16.31 4.27
C ARG A 59 -1.83 -15.84 5.62
N TRP A 60 -1.66 -16.76 6.56
CA TRP A 60 -1.15 -16.46 7.90
C TRP A 60 0.30 -15.98 7.90
N VAL A 61 1.11 -16.50 6.98
CA VAL A 61 2.51 -16.07 6.80
C VAL A 61 2.54 -14.61 6.35
N PHE A 62 1.72 -14.24 5.36
CA PHE A 62 1.62 -12.85 4.89
C PHE A 62 1.09 -11.91 5.97
N MET A 63 0.09 -12.37 6.74
CA MET A 63 -0.44 -11.61 7.86
C MET A 63 0.63 -11.36 8.92
N LEU A 64 1.41 -12.38 9.28
CA LEU A 64 2.50 -12.27 10.24
C LEU A 64 3.55 -11.26 9.77
N PHE A 65 4.02 -11.37 8.52
CA PHE A 65 4.98 -10.42 7.96
C PHE A 65 4.42 -9.01 7.88
N SER A 66 3.15 -8.85 7.52
CA SER A 66 2.49 -7.53 7.50
C SER A 66 2.43 -6.91 8.89
N VAL A 67 2.01 -7.68 9.91
CA VAL A 67 1.96 -7.21 11.30
C VAL A 67 3.34 -6.80 11.79
N ILE A 68 4.36 -7.65 11.58
CA ILE A 68 5.75 -7.35 11.97
C ILE A 68 6.24 -6.10 11.23
N GLY A 69 6.04 -6.03 9.92
CA GLY A 69 6.45 -4.89 9.11
C GLY A 69 5.81 -3.58 9.57
N ILE A 70 4.49 -3.56 9.76
CA ILE A 70 3.76 -2.38 10.25
C ILE A 70 4.25 -1.97 11.64
N ALA A 71 4.46 -2.94 12.54
CA ALA A 71 4.97 -2.66 13.89
C ALA A 71 6.38 -2.04 13.84
N LEU A 72 7.28 -2.60 13.05
CA LEU A 72 8.64 -2.07 12.87
C LEU A 72 8.63 -0.66 12.28
N VAL A 73 7.81 -0.43 11.26
CA VAL A 73 7.63 0.91 10.66
C VAL A 73 7.05 1.89 11.68
N GLY A 74 6.08 1.48 12.49
CA GLY A 74 5.49 2.30 13.54
C GLY A 74 6.51 2.67 14.63
N VAL A 75 7.31 1.70 15.10
CA VAL A 75 8.40 1.93 16.05
C VAL A 75 9.44 2.90 15.46
N TYR A 76 9.85 2.65 14.22
CA TYR A 76 10.81 3.51 13.54
C TYR A 76 10.29 4.95 13.38
N LEU A 77 9.02 5.11 12.96
CA LEU A 77 8.35 6.40 12.88
C LEU A 77 8.37 7.14 14.22
N TRP A 78 8.06 6.44 15.30
CA TRP A 78 7.96 7.03 16.63
C TRP A 78 9.30 7.54 17.16
N PHE A 79 10.36 6.74 17.06
CA PHE A 79 11.62 7.01 17.72
C PHE A 79 12.64 7.75 16.85
N PHE A 80 12.64 7.53 15.54
CA PHE A 80 13.75 7.95 14.69
C PHE A 80 13.39 9.01 13.64
N VAL A 81 12.11 9.09 13.21
CA VAL A 81 11.74 10.02 12.13
C VAL A 81 11.30 11.37 12.67
N LYS A 82 12.05 12.43 12.31
CA LYS A 82 11.79 13.79 12.79
C LYS A 82 11.15 14.73 11.75
N GLY A 83 11.33 14.48 10.47
CA GLY A 83 10.84 15.35 9.40
C GLY A 83 9.41 15.04 8.97
N THR A 84 8.67 16.06 8.51
CA THR A 84 7.29 15.89 7.99
C THR A 84 7.25 14.92 6.81
N LEU A 85 8.20 15.03 5.86
CA LEU A 85 8.29 14.13 4.70
C LEU A 85 8.42 12.67 5.14
N GLY A 86 9.34 12.35 6.05
CA GLY A 86 9.52 10.98 6.55
C GLY A 86 8.28 10.47 7.31
N ARG A 87 7.61 11.33 8.07
CA ARG A 87 6.39 10.95 8.79
C ARG A 87 5.21 10.69 7.85
N VAL A 88 5.02 11.53 6.83
CA VAL A 88 3.99 11.33 5.80
C VAL A 88 4.26 10.03 5.04
N SER A 89 5.50 9.79 4.61
CA SER A 89 5.86 8.59 3.87
C SER A 89 5.57 7.31 4.65
N LEU A 90 5.94 7.26 5.94
CA LEU A 90 5.66 6.08 6.77
C LEU A 90 4.17 5.96 7.14
N ALA A 91 3.42 7.07 7.25
CA ALA A 91 1.97 7.03 7.43
C ALA A 91 1.26 6.40 6.21
N LEU A 92 1.72 6.70 4.99
CA LEU A 92 1.23 6.05 3.77
C LEU A 92 1.51 4.55 3.77
N VAL A 93 2.73 4.14 4.14
CA VAL A 93 3.12 2.71 4.24
C VAL A 93 2.27 1.98 5.28
N ILE A 94 2.07 2.58 6.46
CA ILE A 94 1.23 2.00 7.52
C ILE A 94 -0.21 1.86 7.05
N GLY A 95 -0.78 2.92 6.45
CA GLY A 95 -2.16 2.93 5.96
C GLY A 95 -2.39 1.84 4.90
N GLY A 96 -1.50 1.75 3.90
CA GLY A 96 -1.57 0.72 2.87
C GLY A 96 -1.36 -0.70 3.43
N GLY A 97 -0.39 -0.89 4.32
CA GLY A 97 -0.17 -2.18 4.98
C GLY A 97 -1.41 -2.65 5.75
N ILE A 98 -2.07 -1.75 6.50
CA ILE A 98 -3.31 -2.04 7.23
C ILE A 98 -4.46 -2.33 6.26
N GLY A 99 -4.62 -1.55 5.18
CA GLY A 99 -5.67 -1.76 4.17
C GLY A 99 -5.62 -3.19 3.62
N ASN A 100 -4.46 -3.63 3.14
CA ASN A 100 -4.28 -5.00 2.65
C ASN A 100 -4.37 -6.08 3.72
N MET A 101 -4.11 -5.75 4.98
CA MET A 101 -4.29 -6.68 6.09
C MET A 101 -5.77 -6.89 6.42
N ILE A 102 -6.60 -5.85 6.33
CA ILE A 102 -8.05 -5.94 6.54
C ILE A 102 -8.66 -6.96 5.57
N ASP A 103 -8.32 -6.89 4.28
CA ASP A 103 -8.80 -7.84 3.27
C ASP A 103 -8.41 -9.28 3.60
N ARG A 104 -7.15 -9.51 3.98
CA ARG A 104 -6.66 -10.85 4.34
C ARG A 104 -7.36 -11.43 5.55
N ILE A 105 -7.78 -10.59 6.50
CA ILE A 105 -8.56 -11.00 7.67
C ILE A 105 -10.00 -11.32 7.24
N ALA A 106 -10.62 -10.42 6.46
CA ALA A 106 -12.04 -10.49 6.10
C ALA A 106 -12.32 -11.58 5.05
N TYR A 107 -11.49 -11.65 3.99
CA TYR A 107 -11.76 -12.46 2.81
C TYR A 107 -10.74 -13.60 2.62
N GLY A 108 -9.57 -13.52 3.22
CA GLY A 108 -8.46 -14.47 3.04
C GLY A 108 -7.59 -14.17 1.81
N PHE A 109 -7.90 -13.14 1.03
CA PHE A 109 -7.14 -12.64 -0.12
C PHE A 109 -7.18 -11.11 -0.11
N VAL A 110 -6.44 -10.46 -1.01
CA VAL A 110 -6.49 -9.01 -1.23
C VAL A 110 -7.27 -8.74 -2.50
N VAL A 111 -8.15 -7.73 -2.48
CA VAL A 111 -8.87 -7.24 -3.66
C VAL A 111 -7.95 -6.29 -4.42
N ASP A 112 -7.54 -6.69 -5.63
CA ASP A 112 -6.77 -5.87 -6.55
C ASP A 112 -7.65 -5.48 -7.74
N PHE A 113 -7.42 -4.26 -8.30
CA PHE A 113 -8.31 -3.78 -9.35
C PHE A 113 -7.69 -2.76 -10.31
N ILE A 114 -6.54 -2.19 -10.03
CA ILE A 114 -5.84 -1.24 -10.90
C ILE A 114 -4.97 -2.05 -11.86
N ASP A 115 -5.49 -2.32 -13.05
CA ASP A 115 -4.82 -3.09 -14.09
C ASP A 115 -4.17 -2.16 -15.10
N PHE A 116 -2.84 -2.09 -15.05
CA PHE A 116 -2.04 -1.31 -15.99
C PHE A 116 -1.57 -2.19 -17.13
N CYS A 117 -2.28 -2.15 -18.27
CA CYS A 117 -2.10 -3.04 -19.40
C CYS A 117 -1.31 -2.44 -20.59
N ALA A 118 -0.62 -1.30 -20.40
CA ALA A 118 0.16 -0.65 -21.44
C ALA A 118 1.37 -1.48 -21.95
N PHE A 119 1.79 -2.49 -21.20
CA PHE A 119 2.93 -3.33 -21.54
C PHE A 119 2.61 -4.80 -21.37
N ASP A 120 2.81 -5.64 -22.39
CA ASP A 120 2.51 -7.08 -22.39
C ASP A 120 3.26 -7.87 -21.30
N PHE A 121 4.43 -7.38 -20.89
CA PHE A 121 5.20 -8.01 -19.81
C PHE A 121 4.68 -7.69 -18.42
N TRP A 122 3.81 -6.66 -18.26
CA TRP A 122 3.25 -6.26 -16.99
C TRP A 122 2.03 -7.11 -16.68
N LYS A 123 2.09 -7.89 -15.61
CA LYS A 123 1.04 -8.83 -15.23
C LYS A 123 0.48 -8.57 -13.81
N TRP A 124 0.85 -7.43 -13.21
CA TRP A 124 0.44 -7.10 -11.86
C TRP A 124 -0.73 -6.13 -11.86
N VAL A 125 -1.76 -6.50 -11.13
CA VAL A 125 -2.90 -5.66 -10.79
C VAL A 125 -2.68 -5.15 -9.37
N PHE A 126 -3.00 -3.89 -9.11
CA PHE A 126 -2.77 -3.19 -7.84
C PHE A 126 -4.09 -2.73 -7.22
N ASN A 127 -3.97 -2.14 -6.01
CA ASN A 127 -5.03 -1.42 -5.33
C ASN A 127 -4.51 -0.09 -4.75
N ILE A 128 -5.35 0.64 -4.04
CA ILE A 128 -4.98 1.92 -3.41
C ILE A 128 -3.94 1.70 -2.30
N ALA A 129 -4.06 0.61 -1.52
CA ALA A 129 -3.12 0.29 -0.46
C ALA A 129 -1.70 0.05 -1.01
N ASP A 130 -1.57 -0.72 -2.11
CA ASP A 130 -0.29 -0.96 -2.77
C ASP A 130 0.31 0.33 -3.32
N SER A 131 -0.52 1.16 -3.95
CA SER A 131 -0.11 2.48 -4.45
C SER A 131 0.41 3.36 -3.31
N ALA A 132 -0.27 3.38 -2.17
CA ALA A 132 0.17 4.12 -0.99
C ALA A 132 1.49 3.59 -0.43
N VAL A 133 1.69 2.26 -0.37
CA VAL A 133 2.96 1.66 0.04
C VAL A 133 4.08 2.04 -0.93
N CYS A 134 3.87 1.94 -2.23
CA CYS A 134 4.89 2.29 -3.24
C CYS A 134 5.27 3.77 -3.18
N VAL A 135 4.30 4.67 -3.14
CA VAL A 135 4.53 6.12 -3.02
C VAL A 135 5.22 6.44 -1.69
N GLY A 136 4.72 5.85 -0.59
CA GLY A 136 5.30 6.04 0.74
C GLY A 136 6.75 5.57 0.82
N ALA A 137 7.06 4.41 0.25
CA ALA A 137 8.44 3.89 0.18
C ALA A 137 9.35 4.82 -0.64
N GLY A 138 8.90 5.27 -1.80
CA GLY A 138 9.65 6.23 -2.63
C GLY A 138 9.93 7.55 -1.91
N LEU A 139 8.92 8.12 -1.27
CA LEU A 139 9.07 9.35 -0.46
C LEU A 139 9.98 9.13 0.75
N PHE A 140 9.97 7.94 1.35
CA PHE A 140 10.84 7.62 2.46
C PHE A 140 12.30 7.51 2.04
N ILE A 141 12.57 6.90 0.89
CA ILE A 141 13.93 6.88 0.29
C ILE A 141 14.42 8.31 0.04
N LEU A 142 13.56 9.16 -0.54
CA LEU A 142 13.89 10.57 -0.75
C LEU A 142 14.19 11.29 0.58
N TYR A 143 13.37 11.05 1.62
CA TYR A 143 13.62 11.60 2.96
C TYR A 143 14.99 11.18 3.48
N MET A 144 15.36 9.91 3.40
CA MET A 144 16.64 9.38 3.86
C MET A 144 17.82 10.05 3.14
N ILE A 145 17.73 10.21 1.82
CA ILE A 145 18.77 10.90 1.03
C ILE A 145 18.91 12.35 1.48
N LEU A 146 17.80 13.07 1.61
CA LEU A 146 17.83 14.49 2.02
C LEU A 146 18.34 14.68 3.45
N ASP A 147 17.99 13.78 4.37
CA ASP A 147 18.42 13.83 5.76
C ASP A 147 19.94 13.57 5.88
N THR A 148 20.45 12.55 5.19
CA THR A 148 21.88 12.24 5.08
C THR A 148 22.67 13.43 4.52
N VAL A 149 22.21 14.05 3.42
CA VAL A 149 22.87 15.22 2.85
C VAL A 149 22.88 16.41 3.81
N ARG A 150 21.82 16.61 4.57
CA ARG A 150 21.75 17.67 5.59
C ARG A 150 22.72 17.44 6.74
N GLU A 151 22.84 16.19 7.20
CA GLU A 151 23.79 15.84 8.25
C GLU A 151 25.24 16.02 7.81
N TYR A 152 25.56 15.63 6.59
CA TYR A 152 26.91 15.79 6.02
C TYR A 152 27.33 17.25 5.83
N LYS A 153 26.36 18.17 5.66
CA LYS A 153 26.61 19.61 5.50
C LYS A 153 26.66 20.39 6.81
N LYS A 154 26.43 19.75 7.94
CA LYS A 154 26.64 20.41 9.25
C LYS A 154 28.11 20.52 9.51
N PRO A 155 28.63 21.75 9.86
CA PRO A 155 30.03 21.98 10.17
C PRO A 155 30.48 21.25 11.42
#